data_c89525d0adec3be4a0fe21850cba7010
#
_entry.id   c89525d0adec3be4a0fe21850cba7010
#
_cell.length_a   1.000
_cell.length_b   1.000
_cell.length_c   1.000
_cell.angle_alpha   90.00
_cell.angle_beta   90.00
_cell.angle_gamma   90.00
#
_symmetry.space_group_name_H-M   'P 1'
#
loop_
_entity.id
_entity.type
_entity.pdbx_description
1 polymer ?
#
loop_
_entity_poly.entity_id
_entity_poly.type
_entity_poly.pdbx_seq_one_letter_code
_entity_poly.pdbx_strand_id
1 'polypeptide(L)'
;KPMEEFMPNTKLGKMQFQFAEIVWHYAPLPSGELARICQQELNWKKSTTYTVLRKLCEKGLFKNEDELVSVLMTQEQFFAAQSERFVEEAFGGSLPAFIAAFTSRKKLSSAEIDELERVINNSRKEGTAEAGRISRNAKMKKG
;
A
#
# COMPACT_ATOMS: atom_id res chain seq x y z
N LYS A 1 18.41 -3.89 -9.53
CA LYS A 1 17.63 -5.13 -9.43
C LYS A 1 16.26 -4.91 -10.06
N PRO A 2 15.86 -5.78 -11.00
CA PRO A 2 14.62 -5.58 -11.75
C PRO A 2 13.37 -5.45 -10.87
N MET A 3 13.31 -6.20 -9.75
CA MET A 3 12.15 -6.16 -8.86
C MET A 3 12.02 -4.84 -8.11
N GLU A 4 13.14 -4.19 -7.78
CA GLU A 4 13.11 -2.91 -7.10
C GLU A 4 12.60 -1.79 -8.01
N GLU A 5 12.85 -1.88 -9.32
CA GLU A 5 12.41 -0.89 -10.29
C GLU A 5 10.88 -0.87 -10.45
N PHE A 6 10.22 -2.01 -10.20
CA PHE A 6 8.76 -2.14 -10.32
C PHE A 6 8.02 -1.90 -9.00
N MET A 7 8.73 -1.77 -7.89
CA MET A 7 8.09 -1.49 -6.60
C MET A 7 7.93 0.02 -6.44
N PRO A 8 6.70 0.50 -6.24
CA PRO A 8 6.49 1.94 -6.00
C PRO A 8 7.25 2.37 -4.75
N ASN A 9 7.81 3.57 -4.80
CA ASN A 9 8.41 4.15 -3.60
C ASN A 9 7.32 4.60 -2.66
N THR A 10 7.01 3.77 -1.66
CA THR A 10 5.93 4.01 -0.71
C THR A 10 6.39 4.65 0.60
N LYS A 11 7.66 5.08 0.67
CA LYS A 11 8.13 5.82 1.85
C LYS A 11 7.57 7.22 1.84
N LEU A 12 6.76 7.54 2.83
CA LEU A 12 6.18 8.85 3.01
C LEU A 12 6.56 9.41 4.39
N GLY A 13 6.92 10.69 4.44
CA GLY A 13 7.04 11.39 5.70
C GLY A 13 5.66 11.64 6.29
N LYS A 14 5.61 12.07 7.55
CA LYS A 14 4.36 12.31 8.26
C LYS A 14 3.43 13.26 7.52
N MET A 15 3.97 14.38 7.03
CA MET A 15 3.16 15.38 6.34
C MET A 15 2.68 14.90 4.98
N GLN A 16 3.52 14.13 4.27
CA GLN A 16 3.12 13.53 3.00
C GLN A 16 2.01 12.51 3.22
N PHE A 17 2.07 11.75 4.31
CA PHE A 17 1.02 10.79 4.64
C PHE A 17 -0.30 11.47 4.96
N GLN A 18 -0.27 12.56 5.74
CA GLN A 18 -1.47 13.35 6.02
C GLN A 18 -2.12 13.88 4.74
N PHE A 19 -1.30 14.36 3.81
CA PHE A 19 -1.78 14.80 2.52
C PHE A 19 -2.39 13.63 1.73
N ALA A 20 -1.71 12.48 1.71
CA ALA A 20 -2.21 11.30 1.01
C ALA A 20 -3.58 10.87 1.55
N GLU A 21 -3.77 10.92 2.88
CA GLU A 21 -5.07 10.59 3.48
C GLU A 21 -6.18 11.48 2.94
N ILE A 22 -5.91 12.76 2.76
CA ILE A 22 -6.88 13.69 2.19
C ILE A 22 -7.23 13.29 0.76
N VAL A 23 -6.22 12.98 -0.06
CA VAL A 23 -6.47 12.57 -1.43
C VAL A 23 -7.27 11.28 -1.49
N TRP A 24 -6.91 10.28 -0.71
CA TRP A 24 -7.66 9.02 -0.67
C TRP A 24 -9.11 9.21 -0.25
N HIS A 25 -9.35 10.17 0.63
CA HIS A 25 -10.70 10.44 1.12
C HIS A 25 -11.57 11.16 0.06
N TYR A 26 -11.00 12.13 -0.64
CA TYR A 26 -11.77 13.02 -1.51
C TYR A 26 -11.66 12.72 -3.01
N ALA A 27 -10.65 11.97 -3.45
CA ALA A 27 -10.44 11.74 -4.87
C ALA A 27 -11.58 10.90 -5.50
N PRO A 28 -11.93 11.11 -6.78
CA PRO A 28 -11.31 12.11 -7.66
C PRO A 28 -11.84 13.51 -7.38
N LEU A 29 -10.95 14.51 -7.50
CA LEU A 29 -11.32 15.90 -7.27
C LEU A 29 -10.39 16.83 -8.06
N PRO A 30 -10.87 18.04 -8.40
CA PRO A 30 -9.98 19.03 -9.04
C PRO A 30 -8.83 19.42 -8.13
N SER A 31 -7.66 19.66 -8.70
CA SER A 31 -6.47 20.04 -7.93
C SER A 31 -6.66 21.36 -7.16
N GLY A 32 -7.44 22.28 -7.71
CA GLY A 32 -7.76 23.54 -7.02
C GLY A 32 -8.59 23.30 -5.77
N GLU A 33 -9.53 22.35 -5.82
CA GLU A 33 -10.33 21.97 -4.65
C GLU A 33 -9.46 21.28 -3.60
N LEU A 34 -8.54 20.44 -4.04
CA LEU A 34 -7.58 19.80 -3.15
C LEU A 34 -6.73 20.85 -2.42
N ALA A 35 -6.27 21.87 -3.14
CA ALA A 35 -5.49 22.94 -2.52
C ALA A 35 -6.31 23.70 -1.47
N ARG A 36 -7.60 23.92 -1.73
CA ARG A 36 -8.51 24.55 -0.77
C ARG A 36 -8.66 23.71 0.50
N ILE A 37 -8.85 22.41 0.34
CA ILE A 37 -8.96 21.47 1.48
C ILE A 37 -7.68 21.45 2.30
N CYS A 38 -6.53 21.37 1.65
CA CYS A 38 -5.23 21.37 2.35
C CYS A 38 -4.97 22.67 3.09
N GLN A 39 -5.44 23.80 2.56
CA GLN A 39 -5.36 25.06 3.26
C GLN A 39 -6.19 25.04 4.55
N GLN A 40 -7.40 24.49 4.48
CA GLN A 40 -8.28 24.38 5.64
C GLN A 40 -7.80 23.38 6.68
N GLU A 41 -7.39 22.19 6.25
CA GLU A 41 -7.07 21.10 7.16
C GLU A 41 -5.61 21.09 7.62
N LEU A 42 -4.68 21.51 6.78
CA LEU A 42 -3.26 21.46 7.07
C LEU A 42 -2.61 22.85 7.17
N ASN A 43 -3.37 23.89 6.91
CA ASN A 43 -2.88 25.26 6.87
C ASN A 43 -1.72 25.42 5.86
N TRP A 44 -1.81 24.70 4.75
CA TRP A 44 -0.79 24.76 3.70
C TRP A 44 -1.07 25.86 2.70
N LYS A 45 0.01 26.48 2.22
CA LYS A 45 -0.06 27.36 1.06
C LYS A 45 -0.36 26.51 -0.18
N LYS A 46 -1.01 27.14 -1.17
CA LYS A 46 -1.34 26.48 -2.43
C LYS A 46 -0.08 25.89 -3.10
N SER A 47 1.03 26.62 -3.08
CA SER A 47 2.28 26.14 -3.66
C SER A 47 2.80 24.87 -2.98
N THR A 48 2.65 24.80 -1.66
CA THR A 48 3.05 23.60 -0.90
C THR A 48 2.23 22.40 -1.34
N THR A 49 0.92 22.57 -1.48
CA THR A 49 0.03 21.50 -1.94
C THR A 49 0.46 20.96 -3.30
N TYR A 50 0.71 21.84 -4.27
CA TYR A 50 1.11 21.41 -5.61
C TYR A 50 2.49 20.73 -5.61
N THR A 51 3.41 21.20 -4.77
CA THR A 51 4.73 20.56 -4.66
C THR A 51 4.62 19.13 -4.13
N VAL A 52 3.84 18.94 -3.06
CA VAL A 52 3.66 17.63 -2.46
C VAL A 52 2.88 16.71 -3.41
N LEU A 53 1.84 17.23 -4.04
CA LEU A 53 1.06 16.47 -5.03
C LEU A 53 1.96 15.93 -6.14
N ARG A 54 2.83 16.77 -6.70
CA ARG A 54 3.75 16.34 -7.74
C ARG A 54 4.66 15.21 -7.26
N LYS A 55 5.20 15.34 -6.04
CA LYS A 55 6.06 14.31 -5.46
C LYS A 55 5.35 12.97 -5.31
N LEU A 56 4.10 12.99 -4.86
CA LEU A 56 3.35 11.75 -4.67
C LEU A 56 2.88 11.16 -6.00
N CYS A 57 2.67 11.99 -7.01
CA CYS A 57 2.44 11.50 -8.37
C CYS A 57 3.69 10.82 -8.92
N GLU A 58 4.86 11.41 -8.70
CA GLU A 58 6.14 10.80 -9.11
C GLU A 58 6.37 9.45 -8.41
N LYS A 59 5.91 9.32 -7.18
CA LYS A 59 6.01 8.06 -6.43
C LYS A 59 4.98 7.02 -6.86
N GLY A 60 4.04 7.38 -7.73
CA GLY A 60 3.07 6.44 -8.28
C GLY A 60 1.78 6.29 -7.47
N LEU A 61 1.56 7.15 -6.48
CA LEU A 61 0.36 7.06 -5.65
C LEU A 61 -0.86 7.69 -6.32
N PHE A 62 -0.66 8.83 -6.96
CA PHE A 62 -1.75 9.63 -7.52
C PHE A 62 -1.41 10.07 -8.93
N LYS A 63 -2.43 10.56 -9.62
CA LYS A 63 -2.32 11.08 -10.97
C LYS A 63 -3.01 12.44 -10.99
N ASN A 64 -2.36 13.43 -11.59
CA ASN A 64 -2.95 14.75 -11.81
C ASN A 64 -2.94 14.99 -13.31
N GLU A 65 -4.09 14.83 -13.94
CA GLU A 65 -4.26 14.96 -15.38
C GLU A 65 -5.41 15.90 -15.65
N ASP A 66 -5.16 16.92 -16.45
CA ASP A 66 -6.14 17.97 -16.76
C ASP A 66 -6.77 18.57 -15.50
N GLU A 67 -5.92 18.82 -14.51
CA GLU A 67 -6.32 19.38 -13.21
C GLU A 67 -7.22 18.47 -12.38
N LEU A 68 -7.38 17.22 -12.77
CA LEU A 68 -8.14 16.22 -12.01
C LEU A 68 -7.17 15.28 -11.30
N VAL A 69 -7.30 15.23 -9.98
CA VAL A 69 -6.47 14.34 -9.14
C VAL A 69 -7.23 13.03 -8.93
N SER A 70 -6.58 11.92 -9.25
CA SER A 70 -7.16 10.60 -9.09
C SER A 70 -6.15 9.64 -8.44
N VAL A 71 -6.65 8.50 -7.95
CA VAL A 71 -5.86 7.52 -7.21
C VAL A 71 -5.33 6.47 -8.16
N LEU A 72 -4.01 6.27 -8.17
CA LEU A 72 -3.36 5.15 -8.86
C LEU A 72 -3.12 4.00 -7.90
N MET A 73 -2.71 4.30 -6.66
CA MET A 73 -2.50 3.31 -5.61
C MET A 73 -3.48 3.61 -4.47
N THR A 74 -4.35 2.65 -4.15
CA THR A 74 -5.31 2.82 -3.06
C THR A 74 -4.60 2.79 -1.71
N GLN A 75 -5.29 3.27 -0.68
CA GLN A 75 -4.76 3.24 0.68
C GLN A 75 -4.44 1.80 1.12
N GLU A 76 -5.29 0.84 0.77
CA GLU A 76 -5.07 -0.57 1.06
C GLU A 76 -3.81 -1.10 0.37
N GLN A 77 -3.63 -0.76 -0.90
CA GLN A 77 -2.44 -1.14 -1.66
C GLN A 77 -1.19 -0.51 -1.06
N PHE A 78 -1.28 0.74 -0.61
CA PHE A 78 -0.18 1.43 0.04
C PHE A 78 0.25 0.70 1.31
N PHE A 79 -0.68 0.37 2.18
CA PHE A 79 -0.36 -0.33 3.42
C PHE A 79 0.17 -1.74 3.16
N ALA A 80 -0.36 -2.44 2.15
CA ALA A 80 0.15 -3.75 1.76
C ALA A 80 1.62 -3.65 1.31
N ALA A 81 1.94 -2.66 0.48
CA ALA A 81 3.31 -2.45 0.00
C ALA A 81 4.25 -2.07 1.15
N GLN A 82 3.78 -1.24 2.09
CA GLN A 82 4.58 -0.87 3.27
C GLN A 82 4.88 -2.06 4.16
N SER A 83 3.88 -2.91 4.42
CA SER A 83 4.07 -4.07 5.29
C SER A 83 5.05 -5.07 4.66
N GLU A 84 4.93 -5.30 3.35
CA GLU A 84 5.86 -6.15 2.60
C GLU A 84 7.29 -5.62 2.70
N ARG A 85 7.48 -4.33 2.46
CA ARG A 85 8.79 -3.69 2.55
C ARG A 85 9.37 -3.77 3.95
N PHE A 86 8.54 -3.55 4.97
CA PHE A 86 9.00 -3.61 6.37
C PHE A 86 9.52 -5.01 6.71
N VAL A 87 8.76 -6.05 6.34
CA VAL A 87 9.17 -7.44 6.60
C VAL A 87 10.45 -7.76 5.84
N GLU A 88 10.58 -7.28 4.60
CA GLU A 88 11.77 -7.49 3.79
C GLU A 88 13.00 -6.82 4.41
N GLU A 89 12.89 -5.55 4.78
CA GLU A 89 14.02 -4.77 5.30
C GLU A 89 14.40 -5.18 6.73
N ALA A 90 13.43 -5.42 7.60
CA ALA A 90 13.67 -5.67 9.01
C ALA A 90 13.85 -7.17 9.34
N PHE A 91 13.24 -8.06 8.57
CA PHE A 91 13.19 -9.48 8.89
C PHE A 91 13.61 -10.37 7.71
N GLY A 92 14.32 -9.81 6.75
CA GLY A 92 14.84 -10.59 5.62
C GLY A 92 13.76 -11.30 4.82
N GLY A 93 12.54 -10.77 4.80
CA GLY A 93 11.42 -11.35 4.10
C GLY A 93 10.67 -12.43 4.88
N SER A 94 11.03 -12.67 6.15
CA SER A 94 10.40 -13.72 6.96
C SER A 94 9.22 -13.17 7.76
N LEU A 95 8.00 -13.40 7.28
CA LEU A 95 6.80 -13.07 8.04
C LEU A 95 6.72 -13.82 9.37
N PRO A 96 7.05 -15.14 9.45
CA PRO A 96 7.09 -15.80 10.75
C PRO A 96 8.04 -15.13 11.74
N ALA A 97 9.19 -14.63 11.29
CA ALA A 97 10.12 -13.92 12.17
C ALA A 97 9.52 -12.63 12.69
N PHE A 98 8.79 -11.90 11.85
CA PHE A 98 8.06 -10.70 12.26
C PHE A 98 7.01 -11.03 13.32
N ILE A 99 6.21 -12.06 13.10
CA ILE A 99 5.16 -12.47 14.03
C ILE A 99 5.79 -12.90 15.38
N ALA A 100 6.89 -13.64 15.35
CA ALA A 100 7.58 -14.06 16.56
C ALA A 100 8.10 -12.85 17.36
N ALA A 101 8.68 -11.87 16.67
CA ALA A 101 9.15 -10.64 17.33
C ALA A 101 8.00 -9.85 17.93
N PHE A 102 6.90 -9.70 17.20
CA PHE A 102 5.71 -8.98 17.66
C PHE A 102 5.14 -9.64 18.92
N THR A 103 4.95 -10.96 18.89
CA THR A 103 4.31 -11.69 19.98
C THR A 103 5.22 -11.86 21.20
N SER A 104 6.53 -11.61 21.06
CA SER A 104 7.43 -11.62 22.22
C SER A 104 7.13 -10.46 23.17
N ARG A 105 6.55 -9.37 22.67
CA ARG A 105 6.21 -8.19 23.48
C ARG A 105 4.74 -8.06 23.75
N LYS A 106 3.90 -8.49 22.83
CA LYS A 106 2.45 -8.31 22.92
C LYS A 106 1.75 -9.64 22.71
N LYS A 107 1.16 -10.16 23.77
CA LYS A 107 0.42 -11.42 23.69
C LYS A 107 -0.86 -11.24 22.86
N LEU A 108 -1.13 -12.23 22.03
CA LEU A 108 -2.35 -12.28 21.24
C LEU A 108 -3.47 -12.90 22.06
N SER A 109 -4.66 -12.32 21.96
CA SER A 109 -5.86 -12.94 22.54
C SER A 109 -6.29 -14.14 21.70
N SER A 110 -7.13 -15.01 22.28
CA SER A 110 -7.73 -16.12 21.53
C SER A 110 -8.45 -15.64 20.29
N ALA A 111 -9.19 -14.52 20.40
CA ALA A 111 -9.93 -13.96 19.28
C ALA A 111 -8.98 -13.50 18.17
N GLU A 112 -7.85 -12.88 18.52
CA GLU A 112 -6.86 -12.46 17.53
C GLU A 112 -6.22 -13.65 16.85
N ILE A 113 -5.92 -14.71 17.59
CA ILE A 113 -5.34 -15.93 17.03
C ILE A 113 -6.31 -16.55 16.02
N ASP A 114 -7.58 -16.65 16.36
CA ASP A 114 -8.61 -17.20 15.47
C ASP A 114 -8.72 -16.37 14.19
N GLU A 115 -8.67 -15.05 14.32
CA GLU A 115 -8.73 -14.14 13.18
C GLU A 115 -7.51 -14.33 12.27
N LEU A 116 -6.32 -14.41 12.87
CA LEU A 116 -5.09 -14.63 12.12
C LEU A 116 -5.09 -15.97 11.39
N GLU A 117 -5.60 -17.01 12.03
CA GLU A 117 -5.73 -18.33 11.40
C GLU A 117 -6.63 -18.25 10.17
N ARG A 118 -7.71 -17.49 10.23
CA ARG A 118 -8.59 -17.28 9.07
C ARG A 118 -7.85 -16.59 7.93
N VAL A 119 -7.11 -15.53 8.23
CA VAL A 119 -6.33 -14.80 7.24
C VAL A 119 -5.31 -15.71 6.57
N ILE A 120 -4.58 -16.50 7.37
CA ILE A 120 -3.57 -17.44 6.87
C ILE A 120 -4.21 -18.51 6.01
N ASN A 121 -5.33 -19.07 6.43
CA ASN A 121 -6.04 -20.12 5.67
C ASN A 121 -6.59 -19.57 4.36
N ASN A 122 -7.10 -18.36 4.34
CA ASN A 122 -7.54 -17.72 3.10
C ASN A 122 -6.38 -17.55 2.12
N SER A 123 -5.22 -17.13 2.62
CA SER A 123 -4.01 -17.00 1.81
C SER A 123 -3.58 -18.36 1.24
N ARG A 124 -3.67 -19.41 2.04
CA ARG A 124 -3.36 -20.78 1.59
C ARG A 124 -4.28 -21.23 0.45
N LYS A 125 -5.57 -20.93 0.55
CA LYS A 125 -6.56 -21.27 -0.48
C LYS A 125 -6.26 -20.53 -1.78
N GLU A 126 -5.94 -19.25 -1.69
CA GLU A 126 -5.56 -18.45 -2.85
C GLU A 126 -4.29 -18.98 -3.51
N GLY A 127 -3.26 -19.30 -2.71
CA GLY A 127 -2.02 -19.88 -3.20
C GLY A 127 -2.22 -21.22 -3.87
N THR A 128 -3.08 -22.07 -3.32
CA THR A 128 -3.42 -23.38 -3.90
C THR A 128 -4.15 -23.21 -5.23
N ALA A 129 -5.09 -22.28 -5.31
CA ALA A 129 -5.81 -21.99 -6.54
C ALA A 129 -4.87 -21.50 -7.63
N GLU A 130 -3.94 -20.59 -7.28
CA GLU A 130 -2.95 -20.09 -8.23
C GLU A 130 -2.00 -21.17 -8.69
N ALA A 131 -1.48 -22.01 -7.78
CA ALA A 131 -0.62 -23.14 -8.12
C ALA A 131 -1.34 -24.12 -9.04
N GLY A 132 -2.62 -24.39 -8.76
CA GLY A 132 -3.45 -25.23 -9.60
C GLY A 132 -3.61 -24.70 -11.02
N ARG A 133 -3.80 -23.40 -11.17
CA ARG A 133 -3.91 -22.76 -12.48
C ARG A 133 -2.60 -22.86 -13.26
N ILE A 134 -1.49 -22.60 -12.62
CA ILE A 134 -0.16 -22.69 -13.23
C ILE A 134 0.12 -24.12 -13.70
N SER A 135 -0.17 -25.10 -12.86
CA SER A 135 0.02 -26.52 -13.18
C SER A 135 -0.83 -26.95 -14.38
N ARG A 136 -2.09 -26.54 -14.42
CA ARG A 136 -2.99 -26.84 -15.55
C ARG A 136 -2.49 -26.20 -16.85
N ASN A 137 -2.03 -24.96 -16.80
CA ASN A 137 -1.49 -24.27 -17.97
C ASN A 137 -0.24 -24.97 -18.50
N ALA A 138 0.64 -25.43 -17.60
CA ALA A 138 1.84 -26.16 -17.98
C ALA A 138 1.50 -27.47 -18.68
N LYS A 139 0.50 -28.22 -18.18
CA LYS A 139 0.02 -29.46 -18.82
C LYS A 139 -0.58 -29.20 -20.20
N MET A 140 -1.33 -28.12 -20.36
CA MET A 140 -1.93 -27.74 -21.64
C MET A 140 -0.86 -27.41 -22.67
N LYS A 141 0.23 -26.78 -22.28
CA LYS A 141 1.35 -26.44 -23.18
C LYS A 141 2.14 -27.66 -23.62
N LYS A 142 2.15 -28.73 -22.84
CA LYS A 142 2.85 -29.99 -23.18
C LYS A 142 2.01 -30.93 -24.01
N GLY A 143 0.70 -30.74 -24.02
CA GLY A 143 -0.22 -31.51 -24.84
C GLY A 143 -0.35 -30.95 -26.20
#